data_4ad17e7a2014c88683dd2baf9f937c7d
#
_entry.id   4ad17e7a2014c88683dd2baf9f937c7d
#
_cell.length_a   1.000
_cell.length_b   1.000
_cell.length_c   1.000
_cell.angle_alpha   90.00
_cell.angle_beta   90.00
_cell.angle_gamma   90.00
#
_symmetry.space_group_name_H-M   'P 1'
#
loop_
_entity.id
_entity.type
_entity.pdbx_description
1 polymer ?
#
loop_
_entity_poly.entity_id
_entity_poly.type
_entity_poly.pdbx_seq_one_letter_code
_entity_poly.pdbx_strand_id
1 'polypeptide(L)'
;SEVTSSGVSAWHDDRGKAGAPCRLRIFFGTIDARLIALDGNSGKLCADFGTDGIVDLNRGAATQTEWTGGYQVTSPPAIYGDLVIVGSSIADNWRVDTGRGIVRAFDARSGRLRWTWDPIPWAENTQPRTGAGNAWGVFAVDAENDLVFVPTGSAAPDYFGGIRKGDNKWANSVVALHASNGKFVWGFQVVHHDLWDYDVASQPTLIKWKDGTPAVVINTKMGHVFVLNRLTGAPLIPVEERPVPRSDIAGEENSPTQPFSTISLVPEKFEALDTWGPTPEDSKWCGEKISASRSEGIFTPPSLKGTIQAPGNVGGVNWGGAAYDSQQHLMIVNTNRLVAWVKLIPRAEYAAEVQKKQDNRIYGEFGDQLPAPYGMYRTFLFSPSGAPCNAPPWGTTVAVDLFTGKVAWNVPLGTMVPGKQTGSINLGGPIATAGQLVFTSATIDPHLHAFDSESGKELWNYELPAAANATPMTYTWKGKQYLVVCAGGHGKLGSKQGDYVIAFSLP
;
A
#
# COMPACT_ATOMS: atom_id res chain seq x y z
N SER A 1 8.89 -5.14 -15.08
CA SER A 1 8.85 -4.40 -13.80
C SER A 1 8.13 -3.08 -14.04
N GLU A 2 7.21 -2.73 -13.18
CA GLU A 2 6.54 -1.45 -13.25
C GLU A 2 7.40 -0.39 -12.59
N VAL A 3 7.62 0.71 -13.33
CA VAL A 3 8.20 1.92 -12.76
C VAL A 3 7.07 2.65 -12.04
N THR A 4 7.09 2.63 -10.71
CA THR A 4 6.10 3.33 -9.90
C THR A 4 6.83 4.32 -8.99
N SER A 5 6.39 5.57 -8.96
CA SER A 5 6.82 6.57 -7.99
C SER A 5 5.59 7.32 -7.49
N SER A 6 5.42 7.38 -6.17
CA SER A 6 4.29 8.07 -5.55
C SER A 6 4.57 9.57 -5.32
N GLY A 7 5.75 10.08 -5.70
CA GLY A 7 6.06 11.50 -5.60
C GLY A 7 7.50 11.82 -5.23
N VAL A 8 7.72 13.10 -4.94
CA VAL A 8 9.01 13.70 -4.55
C VAL A 8 8.85 14.51 -3.28
N SER A 9 9.97 14.82 -2.60
CA SER A 9 9.96 15.67 -1.41
C SER A 9 10.90 16.84 -1.56
N ALA A 10 10.49 17.99 -1.04
CA ALA A 10 11.28 19.21 -1.07
C ALA A 10 11.89 19.49 0.32
N TRP A 11 13.10 19.99 0.33
CA TRP A 11 13.79 20.46 1.52
C TRP A 11 14.52 21.76 1.23
N HIS A 12 14.47 22.71 2.15
CA HIS A 12 15.10 24.02 2.03
C HIS A 12 16.24 24.18 3.03
N ASP A 13 17.42 24.53 2.56
CA ASP A 13 18.57 24.84 3.43
C ASP A 13 18.50 26.27 3.95
N ASP A 14 18.02 26.44 5.18
CA ASP A 14 17.92 27.75 5.84
C ASP A 14 19.29 28.36 6.19
N ARG A 15 20.36 27.54 6.21
CA ARG A 15 21.74 27.97 6.45
C ARG A 15 22.45 28.44 5.17
N GLY A 16 21.91 28.08 4.00
CA GLY A 16 22.46 28.45 2.71
C GLY A 16 22.22 29.92 2.37
N LYS A 17 23.18 30.55 1.66
CA LYS A 17 23.00 31.90 1.13
C LYS A 17 21.81 31.96 0.16
N ALA A 18 21.07 33.07 0.17
CA ALA A 18 19.98 33.28 -0.79
C ALA A 18 20.50 33.17 -2.24
N GLY A 19 19.78 32.41 -3.07
CA GLY A 19 20.16 32.16 -4.47
C GLY A 19 21.31 31.15 -4.69
N ALA A 20 21.87 30.55 -3.63
CA ALA A 20 22.90 29.54 -3.78
C ALA A 20 22.33 28.29 -4.44
N PRO A 21 23.10 27.60 -5.31
CA PRO A 21 22.71 26.29 -5.86
C PRO A 21 22.38 25.30 -4.73
N CYS A 22 21.40 24.43 -4.98
CA CYS A 22 20.97 23.38 -4.04
C CYS A 22 20.49 23.86 -2.67
N ARG A 23 20.12 25.13 -2.54
CA ARG A 23 19.44 25.64 -1.35
C ARG A 23 18.02 25.08 -1.24
N LEU A 24 17.30 24.95 -2.35
CA LEU A 24 16.08 24.15 -2.47
C LEU A 24 16.44 22.84 -3.12
N ARG A 25 16.23 21.73 -2.43
CA ARG A 25 16.48 20.38 -2.95
C ARG A 25 15.19 19.61 -3.14
N ILE A 26 15.12 18.87 -4.24
CA ILE A 26 14.07 17.88 -4.52
C ILE A 26 14.68 16.50 -4.39
N PHE A 27 14.12 15.68 -3.52
CA PHE A 27 14.55 14.30 -3.28
C PHE A 27 13.55 13.32 -3.86
N PHE A 28 14.04 12.25 -4.47
CA PHE A 28 13.24 11.13 -4.93
C PHE A 28 14.05 9.83 -4.96
N GLY A 29 13.33 8.72 -4.83
CA GLY A 29 13.89 7.38 -4.98
C GLY A 29 13.70 6.85 -6.39
N THR A 30 14.47 5.83 -6.76
CA THR A 30 14.44 5.19 -8.08
C THR A 30 14.24 3.68 -7.99
N ILE A 31 13.87 3.06 -9.12
CA ILE A 31 13.68 1.60 -9.23
C ILE A 31 15.00 0.81 -9.15
N ASP A 32 16.13 1.45 -9.37
CA ASP A 32 17.47 0.90 -9.22
C ASP A 32 18.11 1.27 -7.88
N ALA A 33 17.26 1.58 -6.88
CA ALA A 33 17.66 1.82 -5.49
C ALA A 33 18.64 2.98 -5.29
N ARG A 34 18.42 4.12 -5.94
CA ARG A 34 19.15 5.36 -5.69
C ARG A 34 18.26 6.38 -4.99
N LEU A 35 18.82 7.14 -4.07
CA LEU A 35 18.25 8.38 -3.57
C LEU A 35 18.97 9.54 -4.25
N ILE A 36 18.21 10.36 -4.97
CA ILE A 36 18.73 11.47 -5.80
C ILE A 36 18.31 12.81 -5.20
N ALA A 37 19.25 13.78 -5.22
CA ALA A 37 19.00 15.16 -4.85
C ALA A 37 19.21 16.09 -6.06
N LEU A 38 18.16 16.82 -6.44
CA LEU A 38 18.19 17.85 -7.48
C LEU A 38 18.06 19.23 -6.87
N ASP A 39 18.73 20.21 -7.48
CA ASP A 39 18.47 21.63 -7.24
C ASP A 39 17.06 21.99 -7.76
N GLY A 40 16.19 22.46 -6.87
CA GLY A 40 14.79 22.75 -7.18
C GLY A 40 14.57 23.90 -8.17
N ASN A 41 15.58 24.73 -8.42
CA ASN A 41 15.50 25.83 -9.37
C ASN A 41 16.01 25.47 -10.76
N SER A 42 17.05 24.64 -10.85
CA SER A 42 17.73 24.31 -12.11
C SER A 42 17.50 22.88 -12.60
N GLY A 43 17.01 21.97 -11.74
CA GLY A 43 16.87 20.55 -12.03
C GLY A 43 18.21 19.79 -12.12
N LYS A 44 19.34 20.43 -11.80
CA LYS A 44 20.67 19.79 -11.83
C LYS A 44 20.91 18.98 -10.55
N LEU A 45 21.77 17.98 -10.63
CA LEU A 45 22.21 17.20 -9.47
C LEU A 45 22.93 18.11 -8.45
N CYS A 46 22.64 17.89 -7.16
CA CYS A 46 23.36 18.53 -6.05
C CYS A 46 24.63 17.76 -5.74
N ALA A 47 25.76 18.14 -6.35
CA ALA A 47 27.01 17.38 -6.32
C ALA A 47 27.59 17.16 -4.90
N ASP A 48 27.19 17.95 -3.92
CA ASP A 48 27.56 17.82 -2.51
C ASP A 48 26.76 16.76 -1.74
N PHE A 49 25.73 16.14 -2.39
CA PHE A 49 24.92 15.09 -1.81
C PHE A 49 25.41 13.71 -2.27
N GLY A 50 25.85 12.84 -1.33
CA GLY A 50 26.33 11.50 -1.63
C GLY A 50 27.57 11.52 -2.55
N THR A 51 27.48 10.80 -3.65
CA THR A 51 28.44 10.85 -4.75
C THR A 51 27.77 11.52 -5.94
N ASP A 52 28.18 12.74 -6.27
CA ASP A 52 27.64 13.51 -7.39
C ASP A 52 26.11 13.63 -7.42
N GLY A 53 25.48 13.87 -6.27
CA GLY A 53 24.03 14.03 -6.15
C GLY A 53 23.26 12.77 -5.85
N ILE A 54 23.93 11.64 -5.59
CA ILE A 54 23.34 10.31 -5.51
C ILE A 54 23.83 9.52 -4.30
N VAL A 55 22.92 8.87 -3.59
CA VAL A 55 23.20 7.84 -2.58
C VAL A 55 22.74 6.48 -3.11
N ASP A 56 23.64 5.51 -3.16
CA ASP A 56 23.33 4.12 -3.49
C ASP A 56 22.69 3.42 -2.28
N LEU A 57 21.42 3.06 -2.41
CA LEU A 57 20.64 2.42 -1.36
C LEU A 57 20.77 0.89 -1.35
N ASN A 58 21.41 0.25 -2.33
CA ASN A 58 21.69 -1.18 -2.29
C ASN A 58 22.70 -1.51 -1.17
N ARG A 59 23.59 -0.56 -0.85
CA ARG A 59 24.60 -0.76 0.18
C ARG A 59 23.98 -1.04 1.54
N GLY A 60 24.29 -2.21 2.10
CA GLY A 60 23.88 -2.65 3.44
C GLY A 60 22.43 -3.13 3.55
N ALA A 61 21.63 -3.06 2.48
CA ALA A 61 20.25 -3.50 2.46
C ALA A 61 20.01 -4.72 1.57
N ALA A 62 20.61 -4.74 0.38
CA ALA A 62 20.40 -5.81 -0.56
C ALA A 62 21.28 -7.04 -0.25
N THR A 63 20.68 -8.20 -0.19
CA THR A 63 21.28 -9.41 -0.71
C THR A 63 21.27 -9.30 -2.22
N GLN A 64 22.13 -10.05 -2.95
CA GLN A 64 22.19 -9.94 -4.40
C GLN A 64 20.79 -10.00 -5.04
N THR A 65 20.32 -8.88 -5.57
CA THR A 65 19.13 -8.85 -6.40
C THR A 65 19.58 -9.18 -7.80
N GLU A 66 19.09 -10.27 -8.36
CA GLU A 66 19.47 -10.74 -9.69
C GLU A 66 18.93 -9.84 -10.82
N TRP A 67 18.09 -8.86 -10.50
CA TRP A 67 17.52 -7.94 -11.49
C TRP A 67 17.29 -6.54 -10.90
N THR A 68 17.29 -5.55 -11.78
CA THR A 68 16.86 -4.18 -11.45
C THR A 68 15.38 -4.19 -11.02
N GLY A 69 15.09 -3.60 -9.85
CA GLY A 69 13.75 -3.56 -9.27
C GLY A 69 13.47 -4.64 -8.22
N GLY A 70 14.42 -5.55 -7.94
CA GLY A 70 14.32 -6.48 -6.81
C GLY A 70 14.43 -5.76 -5.45
N TYR A 71 15.10 -4.61 -5.42
CA TYR A 71 15.11 -3.61 -4.35
C TYR A 71 14.98 -2.22 -4.96
N GLN A 72 13.96 -1.46 -4.60
CA GLN A 72 13.63 -0.17 -5.21
C GLN A 72 13.02 0.79 -4.18
N VAL A 73 12.86 2.07 -4.56
CA VAL A 73 12.14 3.06 -3.75
C VAL A 73 10.96 3.60 -4.55
N THR A 74 9.75 3.38 -4.05
CA THR A 74 8.49 3.71 -4.72
C THR A 74 7.77 4.90 -4.11
N SER A 75 8.09 5.26 -2.85
CA SER A 75 7.44 6.36 -2.14
C SER A 75 8.34 7.59 -2.00
N PRO A 76 7.77 8.80 -1.91
CA PRO A 76 8.53 10.00 -1.64
C PRO A 76 9.25 9.86 -0.30
N PRO A 77 10.51 10.32 -0.18
CA PRO A 77 11.21 10.36 1.10
C PRO A 77 10.47 11.24 2.11
N ALA A 78 10.46 10.87 3.39
CA ALA A 78 9.97 11.76 4.44
C ALA A 78 11.05 12.76 4.85
N ILE A 79 10.67 14.00 5.13
CA ILE A 79 11.58 15.06 5.58
C ILE A 79 11.31 15.36 7.06
N TYR A 80 12.37 15.32 7.87
CA TYR A 80 12.34 15.76 9.26
C TYR A 80 13.58 16.62 9.57
N GLY A 81 13.39 17.93 9.74
CA GLY A 81 14.51 18.86 9.89
C GLY A 81 15.51 18.74 8.75
N ASP A 82 16.76 18.39 9.06
CA ASP A 82 17.83 18.17 8.08
C ASP A 82 17.98 16.68 7.67
N LEU A 83 16.97 15.87 7.88
CA LEU A 83 17.00 14.43 7.56
C LEU A 83 16.05 14.09 6.40
N VAL A 84 16.53 13.22 5.52
CA VAL A 84 15.77 12.57 4.44
C VAL A 84 15.62 11.09 4.81
N ILE A 85 14.40 10.65 5.10
CA ILE A 85 14.09 9.30 5.60
C ILE A 85 13.47 8.50 4.46
N VAL A 86 14.01 7.30 4.18
CA VAL A 86 13.57 6.44 3.09
C VAL A 86 13.35 5.01 3.55
N GLY A 87 12.35 4.38 3.00
CA GLY A 87 12.11 2.93 3.03
C GLY A 87 12.47 2.29 1.69
N SER A 88 11.85 1.14 1.41
CA SER A 88 12.08 0.38 0.17
C SER A 88 10.89 -0.47 -0.19
N SER A 89 10.77 -0.81 -1.47
CA SER A 89 9.93 -1.87 -2.00
C SER A 89 10.84 -3.03 -2.42
N ILE A 90 10.51 -4.25 -2.02
CA ILE A 90 11.34 -5.44 -2.20
C ILE A 90 10.53 -6.53 -2.87
N ALA A 91 11.16 -7.34 -3.72
CA ALA A 91 10.54 -8.52 -4.33
C ALA A 91 10.43 -9.64 -3.28
N ASP A 92 9.30 -9.71 -2.59
CA ASP A 92 9.02 -10.52 -1.40
C ASP A 92 8.52 -11.94 -1.71
N ASN A 93 7.86 -12.16 -2.85
CA ASN A 93 7.36 -13.48 -3.26
C ASN A 93 8.40 -14.37 -3.96
N TRP A 94 9.65 -13.95 -4.05
CA TRP A 94 10.69 -14.69 -4.76
C TRP A 94 11.45 -15.65 -3.83
N ARG A 95 11.96 -15.15 -2.70
CA ARG A 95 12.74 -15.95 -1.75
C ARG A 95 12.69 -15.38 -0.34
N VAL A 96 12.96 -16.24 0.66
CA VAL A 96 12.93 -15.83 2.08
C VAL A 96 14.05 -14.84 2.43
N ASP A 97 15.25 -15.03 1.90
CA ASP A 97 16.44 -14.22 2.16
C ASP A 97 16.63 -13.08 1.13
N THR A 98 15.56 -12.48 0.72
CA THR A 98 15.53 -11.27 -0.11
C THR A 98 16.14 -10.06 0.64
N GLY A 99 16.16 -8.86 0.04
CA GLY A 99 16.71 -7.67 0.67
C GLY A 99 16.13 -7.37 2.05
N ARG A 100 16.92 -6.74 2.92
CA ARG A 100 16.46 -6.26 4.24
C ARG A 100 15.55 -5.06 4.09
N GLY A 101 14.40 -5.08 4.76
CA GLY A 101 13.41 -4.00 4.75
C GLY A 101 13.79 -2.74 5.52
N ILE A 102 15.08 -2.43 5.62
CA ILE A 102 15.60 -1.35 6.47
C ILE A 102 15.09 0.04 6.08
N VAL A 103 14.77 0.84 7.09
CA VAL A 103 14.49 2.27 6.98
C VAL A 103 15.75 3.04 7.35
N ARG A 104 16.10 4.05 6.55
CA ARG A 104 17.33 4.82 6.72
C ARG A 104 17.08 6.31 6.63
N ALA A 105 17.77 7.08 7.45
CA ALA A 105 17.81 8.53 7.35
C ALA A 105 19.19 9.01 6.94
N PHE A 106 19.20 9.95 6.02
CA PHE A 106 20.39 10.59 5.49
C PHE A 106 20.35 12.09 5.78
N ASP A 107 21.52 12.68 5.99
CA ASP A 107 21.67 14.13 6.09
C ASP A 107 21.29 14.78 4.74
N ALA A 108 20.37 15.73 4.75
CA ALA A 108 19.82 16.35 3.55
C ALA A 108 20.83 17.15 2.73
N ARG A 109 21.95 17.62 3.34
CA ARG A 109 23.00 18.35 2.63
C ARG A 109 24.01 17.40 2.02
N SER A 110 24.51 16.47 2.83
CA SER A 110 25.68 15.65 2.47
C SER A 110 25.37 14.25 2.00
N GLY A 111 24.13 13.75 2.17
CA GLY A 111 23.79 12.36 1.89
C GLY A 111 24.42 11.35 2.84
N ARG A 112 25.06 11.80 3.95
CA ARG A 112 25.66 10.89 4.93
C ARG A 112 24.57 10.17 5.72
N LEU A 113 24.69 8.83 5.86
CA LEU A 113 23.82 8.03 6.70
C LEU A 113 23.88 8.52 8.16
N ARG A 114 22.71 8.75 8.75
CA ARG A 114 22.56 9.21 10.14
C ARG A 114 22.07 8.11 11.06
N TRP A 115 21.08 7.34 10.63
CA TRP A 115 20.57 6.19 11.36
C TRP A 115 19.94 5.15 10.43
N THR A 116 19.82 3.93 10.94
CA THR A 116 19.17 2.79 10.30
C THR A 116 18.29 2.09 11.32
N TRP A 117 17.11 1.67 10.91
CA TRP A 117 16.21 0.79 11.65
C TRP A 117 15.85 -0.42 10.79
N ASP A 118 15.77 -1.61 11.40
CA ASP A 118 15.47 -2.88 10.73
C ASP A 118 14.19 -3.46 11.30
N PRO A 119 13.12 -3.66 10.49
CA PRO A 119 11.87 -4.25 10.95
C PRO A 119 12.00 -5.71 11.38
N ILE A 120 12.89 -6.47 10.73
CA ILE A 120 13.15 -7.88 11.02
C ILE A 120 14.67 -8.06 11.20
N PRO A 121 15.20 -7.73 12.38
CA PRO A 121 16.65 -7.84 12.61
C PRO A 121 17.15 -9.28 12.41
N TRP A 122 18.16 -9.45 11.59
CA TRP A 122 18.80 -10.75 11.40
C TRP A 122 19.66 -11.08 12.61
N ALA A 123 19.21 -12.03 13.43
CA ALA A 123 20.03 -12.55 14.51
C ALA A 123 21.24 -13.30 13.93
N GLU A 124 22.41 -13.15 14.59
CA GLU A 124 23.58 -13.95 14.27
C GLU A 124 23.22 -15.43 14.37
N ASN A 125 23.60 -16.23 13.35
CA ASN A 125 23.37 -17.67 13.27
C ASN A 125 21.92 -18.17 13.00
N THR A 126 20.95 -17.32 12.69
CA THR A 126 19.64 -17.79 12.20
C THR A 126 19.68 -18.02 10.70
N GLN A 127 19.21 -19.21 10.24
CA GLN A 127 19.02 -19.51 8.83
C GLN A 127 17.69 -20.26 8.64
N PRO A 128 16.92 -19.99 7.59
CA PRO A 128 17.14 -18.88 6.63
C PRO A 128 16.91 -17.52 7.27
N ARG A 129 17.62 -16.50 6.79
CA ARG A 129 17.41 -15.10 7.19
C ARG A 129 16.17 -14.57 6.48
N THR A 130 15.19 -14.12 7.24
CA THR A 130 13.96 -13.54 6.68
C THR A 130 14.23 -12.11 6.21
N GLY A 131 13.97 -11.84 4.94
CA GLY A 131 14.01 -10.50 4.35
C GLY A 131 12.64 -9.83 4.29
N ALA A 132 12.54 -8.76 3.52
CA ALA A 132 11.38 -7.88 3.38
C ALA A 132 10.91 -7.26 4.72
N GLY A 133 9.62 -7.25 5.04
CA GLY A 133 9.10 -6.40 6.12
C GLY A 133 9.28 -4.91 5.81
N ASN A 134 9.52 -4.60 4.55
CA ASN A 134 9.92 -3.29 4.06
C ASN A 134 8.79 -2.27 4.09
N ALA A 135 9.16 -1.01 4.25
CA ALA A 135 8.24 0.11 4.21
C ALA A 135 8.25 0.76 2.83
N TRP A 136 7.32 0.35 1.98
CA TRP A 136 7.17 0.87 0.62
C TRP A 136 6.07 1.92 0.48
N GLY A 137 5.19 2.04 1.50
CA GLY A 137 4.19 3.10 1.62
C GLY A 137 4.80 4.44 2.04
N VAL A 138 3.99 5.48 2.01
CA VAL A 138 4.39 6.84 2.43
C VAL A 138 4.43 6.92 3.95
N PHE A 139 5.48 7.55 4.49
CA PHE A 139 5.62 7.78 5.94
C PHE A 139 4.84 9.01 6.40
N ALA A 140 4.41 9.03 7.66
CA ALA A 140 3.90 10.22 8.29
C ALA A 140 4.91 10.75 9.33
N VAL A 141 5.05 12.07 9.43
CA VAL A 141 5.98 12.73 10.36
C VAL A 141 5.22 13.62 11.32
N ASP A 142 5.43 13.43 12.61
CA ASP A 142 4.99 14.31 13.68
C ASP A 142 6.21 15.06 14.21
N ALA A 143 6.46 16.23 13.64
CA ALA A 143 7.65 17.01 13.97
C ALA A 143 7.62 17.57 15.40
N GLU A 144 6.44 17.82 15.96
CA GLU A 144 6.28 18.33 17.33
C GLU A 144 6.71 17.32 18.39
N ASN A 145 6.51 16.02 18.12
CA ASN A 145 6.80 14.93 19.05
C ASN A 145 8.04 14.12 18.65
N ASP A 146 8.83 14.55 17.67
CA ASP A 146 10.00 13.79 17.15
C ASP A 146 9.62 12.38 16.71
N LEU A 147 8.50 12.18 16.00
CA LEU A 147 8.05 10.86 15.57
C LEU A 147 7.97 10.76 14.05
N VAL A 148 8.38 9.59 13.54
CA VAL A 148 8.07 9.13 12.19
C VAL A 148 7.32 7.80 12.29
N PHE A 149 6.20 7.70 11.57
CA PHE A 149 5.37 6.49 11.51
C PHE A 149 5.68 5.74 10.24
N VAL A 150 6.17 4.52 10.41
CA VAL A 150 6.65 3.63 9.35
C VAL A 150 5.62 2.52 9.15
N PRO A 151 4.89 2.51 8.01
CA PRO A 151 4.02 1.41 7.65
C PRO A 151 4.83 0.30 6.98
N THR A 152 4.85 -0.91 7.57
CA THR A 152 5.65 -2.02 7.06
C THR A 152 4.79 -3.06 6.33
N GLY A 153 5.37 -3.67 5.33
CA GLY A 153 4.80 -4.77 4.56
C GLY A 153 5.14 -6.14 5.12
N SER A 154 4.83 -7.16 4.33
CA SER A 154 4.95 -8.56 4.70
C SER A 154 6.40 -9.01 4.80
N ALA A 155 6.64 -10.02 5.62
CA ALA A 155 7.92 -10.75 5.67
C ALA A 155 7.96 -11.73 4.50
N ALA A 156 9.13 -11.90 3.86
CA ALA A 156 9.28 -12.82 2.74
C ALA A 156 9.42 -14.29 3.18
N PRO A 157 8.83 -15.23 2.40
CA PRO A 157 7.88 -15.05 1.30
C PRO A 157 6.44 -14.88 1.82
N ASP A 158 5.57 -14.21 1.09
CA ASP A 158 4.26 -13.75 1.58
C ASP A 158 3.26 -14.88 1.87
N TYR A 159 3.25 -15.97 1.07
CA TYR A 159 2.16 -16.96 1.08
C TYR A 159 2.50 -18.30 1.74
N PHE A 160 3.74 -18.46 2.22
CA PHE A 160 4.16 -19.60 3.01
C PHE A 160 5.15 -19.15 4.09
N GLY A 161 4.72 -19.22 5.36
CA GLY A 161 5.47 -18.77 6.53
C GLY A 161 6.25 -19.84 7.26
N GLY A 162 6.11 -21.12 6.90
CA GLY A 162 6.73 -22.25 7.62
C GLY A 162 8.27 -22.20 7.70
N ILE A 163 8.92 -21.40 6.87
CA ILE A 163 10.37 -21.14 6.90
C ILE A 163 10.77 -19.83 7.60
N ARG A 164 9.79 -19.05 8.11
CA ARG A 164 9.99 -17.81 8.86
C ARG A 164 9.13 -17.79 10.13
N LYS A 165 9.42 -18.65 11.07
CA LYS A 165 8.60 -18.91 12.27
C LYS A 165 8.36 -17.67 13.11
N GLY A 166 7.27 -17.69 13.89
CA GLY A 166 6.84 -16.63 14.79
C GLY A 166 6.09 -15.51 14.08
N ASP A 167 5.77 -14.45 14.81
CA ASP A 167 4.93 -13.33 14.32
C ASP A 167 5.62 -12.45 13.28
N ASN A 168 6.93 -12.58 13.08
CA ASN A 168 7.76 -11.75 12.19
C ASN A 168 7.67 -10.25 12.51
N LYS A 169 7.68 -9.89 13.79
CA LYS A 169 7.70 -8.47 14.21
C LYS A 169 9.04 -7.82 13.80
N TRP A 170 8.97 -6.64 13.13
CA TRP A 170 7.81 -5.77 12.90
C TRP A 170 7.41 -5.70 11.42
N ALA A 171 7.19 -6.81 10.77
CA ALA A 171 6.46 -6.84 9.50
C ALA A 171 4.96 -6.59 9.74
N ASN A 172 4.22 -6.20 8.71
CA ASN A 172 2.77 -5.93 8.73
C ASN A 172 2.33 -5.07 9.91
N SER A 173 3.06 -3.97 10.14
CA SER A 173 2.93 -3.14 11.34
C SER A 173 2.90 -1.65 11.00
N VAL A 174 2.40 -0.85 11.93
CA VAL A 174 2.80 0.55 12.01
C VAL A 174 3.77 0.70 13.17
N VAL A 175 4.92 1.32 12.90
CA VAL A 175 5.97 1.52 13.90
C VAL A 175 6.27 2.99 14.05
N ALA A 176 6.29 3.50 15.28
CA ALA A 176 6.77 4.83 15.61
C ALA A 176 8.24 4.76 16.00
N LEU A 177 9.05 5.55 15.31
CA LEU A 177 10.46 5.76 15.63
C LEU A 177 10.69 7.23 15.99
N HIS A 178 11.68 7.51 16.84
CA HIS A 178 12.21 8.86 16.93
C HIS A 178 12.79 9.29 15.58
N ALA A 179 12.21 10.31 14.95
CA ALA A 179 12.62 10.78 13.63
C ALA A 179 14.07 11.29 13.63
N SER A 180 14.53 11.87 14.74
CA SER A 180 15.89 12.41 14.92
C SER A 180 16.99 11.35 14.91
N ASN A 181 16.71 10.10 15.37
CA ASN A 181 17.75 9.11 15.64
C ASN A 181 17.39 7.66 15.33
N GLY A 182 16.17 7.38 14.85
CA GLY A 182 15.68 6.05 14.46
C GLY A 182 15.41 5.09 15.61
N LYS A 183 15.43 5.54 16.87
CA LYS A 183 15.14 4.68 18.01
C LYS A 183 13.66 4.32 18.03
N PHE A 184 13.38 3.03 18.27
CA PHE A 184 12.03 2.49 18.42
C PHE A 184 11.31 3.12 19.62
N VAL A 185 10.06 3.53 19.42
CA VAL A 185 9.16 4.05 20.46
C VAL A 185 8.07 3.02 20.77
N TRP A 186 7.28 2.66 19.76
CA TRP A 186 6.26 1.63 19.85
C TRP A 186 5.99 1.01 18.47
N GLY A 187 5.35 -0.16 18.45
CA GLY A 187 4.87 -0.81 17.25
C GLY A 187 3.52 -1.48 17.49
N PHE A 188 2.65 -1.45 16.49
CA PHE A 188 1.38 -2.15 16.47
C PHE A 188 1.32 -3.02 15.21
N GLN A 189 1.32 -4.34 15.40
CA GLN A 189 1.25 -5.30 14.32
C GLN A 189 -0.21 -5.56 13.95
N VAL A 190 -0.58 -5.31 12.70
CA VAL A 190 -1.95 -5.46 12.20
C VAL A 190 -2.24 -6.86 11.64
N VAL A 191 -1.20 -7.63 11.31
CA VAL A 191 -1.29 -9.03 10.92
C VAL A 191 -0.12 -9.79 11.52
N HIS A 192 -0.41 -10.82 12.32
CA HIS A 192 0.58 -11.75 12.86
C HIS A 192 0.89 -12.84 11.84
N HIS A 193 2.17 -13.12 11.59
CA HIS A 193 2.61 -14.18 10.68
C HIS A 193 1.83 -14.15 9.36
N ASP A 194 1.94 -13.05 8.61
CA ASP A 194 1.16 -12.82 7.41
C ASP A 194 1.34 -13.92 6.35
N LEU A 195 0.24 -14.36 5.76
CA LEU A 195 0.17 -15.34 4.67
C LEU A 195 -0.69 -14.85 3.51
N TRP A 196 -1.00 -13.56 3.46
CA TRP A 196 -2.01 -12.99 2.56
C TRP A 196 -1.50 -11.79 1.75
N ASP A 197 -0.26 -11.36 1.96
CA ASP A 197 0.26 -10.09 1.42
C ASP A 197 -0.61 -8.90 1.91
N TYR A 198 -0.93 -8.92 3.23
CA TYR A 198 -1.73 -7.88 3.86
C TYR A 198 -0.87 -6.78 4.50
N ASP A 199 -0.09 -6.11 3.67
CA ASP A 199 0.75 -4.98 4.06
C ASP A 199 -0.03 -3.83 4.70
N VAL A 200 0.66 -3.03 5.51
CA VAL A 200 0.26 -1.66 5.76
C VAL A 200 0.78 -0.80 4.61
N ALA A 201 0.02 -0.76 3.52
CA ALA A 201 0.41 -0.03 2.30
C ALA A 201 0.13 1.48 2.38
N SER A 202 -0.88 1.84 3.17
CA SER A 202 -1.44 3.18 3.29
C SER A 202 -0.58 4.08 4.17
N GLN A 203 -0.48 5.37 3.80
CA GLN A 203 0.13 6.38 4.69
C GLN A 203 -0.64 6.48 6.01
N PRO A 204 0.02 6.37 7.18
CA PRO A 204 -0.60 6.67 8.46
C PRO A 204 -1.14 8.10 8.51
N THR A 205 -2.41 8.28 8.86
CA THR A 205 -3.05 9.61 8.87
C THR A 205 -3.06 10.19 10.28
N LEU A 206 -2.41 11.34 10.47
CA LEU A 206 -2.32 11.99 11.78
C LEU A 206 -3.53 12.88 12.02
N ILE A 207 -4.21 12.68 13.15
CA ILE A 207 -5.41 13.43 13.53
C ILE A 207 -5.36 13.87 14.99
N LYS A 208 -6.29 14.74 15.38
CA LYS A 208 -6.67 14.96 16.77
C LYS A 208 -7.94 14.17 17.08
N TRP A 209 -7.90 13.35 18.12
CA TRP A 209 -9.05 12.57 18.59
C TRP A 209 -10.05 13.44 19.38
N LYS A 210 -11.19 12.86 19.79
CA LYS A 210 -12.34 13.54 20.46
C LYS A 210 -11.99 14.52 21.57
N ASP A 211 -11.01 14.18 22.37
CA ASP A 211 -10.55 14.95 23.54
C ASP A 211 -9.26 15.75 23.27
N GLY A 212 -8.88 15.85 21.99
CA GLY A 212 -7.62 16.47 21.59
C GLY A 212 -6.41 15.54 21.64
N THR A 213 -6.57 14.28 22.05
CA THR A 213 -5.48 13.27 22.07
C THR A 213 -4.86 13.15 20.68
N PRO A 214 -3.53 13.24 20.57
CA PRO A 214 -2.85 12.96 19.31
C PRO A 214 -3.10 11.52 18.87
N ALA A 215 -3.69 11.31 17.69
CA ALA A 215 -4.02 9.99 17.17
C ALA A 215 -3.41 9.75 15.78
N VAL A 216 -3.19 8.48 15.45
CA VAL A 216 -2.81 8.01 14.13
C VAL A 216 -3.82 6.97 13.65
N VAL A 217 -4.31 7.14 12.42
CA VAL A 217 -5.25 6.23 11.77
C VAL A 217 -4.49 5.38 10.78
N ILE A 218 -4.71 4.07 10.84
CA ILE A 218 -4.06 3.06 10.01
C ILE A 218 -5.13 2.36 9.17
N ASN A 219 -5.05 2.53 7.87
CA ASN A 219 -5.87 1.79 6.90
C ASN A 219 -5.08 0.59 6.38
N THR A 220 -5.73 -0.55 6.21
CA THR A 220 -5.05 -1.81 5.92
C THR A 220 -5.58 -2.49 4.65
N LYS A 221 -4.75 -3.34 4.03
CA LYS A 221 -5.17 -4.17 2.89
C LYS A 221 -6.35 -5.08 3.24
N MET A 222 -6.47 -5.58 4.48
CA MET A 222 -7.63 -6.36 4.89
C MET A 222 -8.91 -5.54 5.12
N GLY A 223 -8.83 -4.21 4.98
CA GLY A 223 -9.98 -3.31 5.12
C GLY A 223 -10.30 -2.88 6.55
N HIS A 224 -9.56 -3.32 7.54
CA HIS A 224 -9.69 -2.82 8.91
C HIS A 224 -9.03 -1.46 9.08
N VAL A 225 -9.63 -0.62 9.91
CA VAL A 225 -9.11 0.70 10.30
C VAL A 225 -8.78 0.68 11.78
N PHE A 226 -7.52 0.90 12.10
CA PHE A 226 -7.06 1.03 13.49
C PHE A 226 -6.83 2.50 13.82
N VAL A 227 -7.27 2.94 14.99
CA VAL A 227 -7.02 4.29 15.51
C VAL A 227 -6.25 4.16 16.82
N LEU A 228 -5.02 4.66 16.81
CA LEU A 228 -4.09 4.49 17.92
C LEU A 228 -3.70 5.85 18.51
N ASN A 229 -3.43 5.88 19.80
CA ASN A 229 -2.76 7.01 20.42
C ASN A 229 -1.36 7.15 19.79
N ARG A 230 -1.08 8.30 19.19
CA ARG A 230 0.12 8.57 18.41
C ARG A 230 1.42 8.51 19.25
N LEU A 231 1.33 8.79 20.54
CA LEU A 231 2.48 8.81 21.43
C LEU A 231 2.79 7.44 22.06
N THR A 232 1.78 6.58 22.22
CA THR A 232 1.92 5.32 22.99
C THR A 232 1.63 4.06 22.18
N GLY A 233 0.98 4.17 21.01
CA GLY A 233 0.50 3.03 20.23
C GLY A 233 -0.75 2.35 20.79
N ALA A 234 -1.30 2.83 21.90
CA ALA A 234 -2.49 2.24 22.50
C ALA A 234 -3.73 2.45 21.62
N PRO A 235 -4.57 1.42 21.38
CA PRO A 235 -5.81 1.57 20.62
C PRO A 235 -6.77 2.56 21.26
N LEU A 236 -7.33 3.47 20.46
CA LEU A 236 -8.39 4.42 20.86
C LEU A 236 -9.79 3.92 20.49
N ILE A 237 -9.88 2.94 19.64
CA ILE A 237 -11.07 2.14 19.34
C ILE A 237 -10.79 0.67 19.69
N PRO A 238 -11.82 -0.13 20.05
CA PRO A 238 -11.60 -1.52 20.43
C PRO A 238 -10.92 -2.34 19.33
N VAL A 239 -9.94 -3.14 19.73
CA VAL A 239 -9.29 -4.16 18.91
C VAL A 239 -9.40 -5.49 19.64
N GLU A 240 -9.86 -6.52 18.94
CA GLU A 240 -10.05 -7.86 19.50
C GLU A 240 -9.14 -8.86 18.81
N GLU A 241 -8.39 -9.65 19.59
CA GLU A 241 -7.72 -10.84 19.10
C GLU A 241 -8.77 -11.95 18.88
N ARG A 242 -9.06 -12.26 17.61
CA ARG A 242 -10.03 -13.29 17.25
C ARG A 242 -9.35 -14.51 16.67
N PRO A 243 -9.85 -15.75 17.03
CA PRO A 243 -9.38 -16.97 16.40
C PRO A 243 -9.55 -16.95 14.87
N VAL A 244 -8.55 -17.48 14.15
CA VAL A 244 -8.56 -17.61 12.70
C VAL A 244 -8.34 -19.03 12.25
N PRO A 245 -8.73 -19.41 11.00
CA PRO A 245 -8.56 -20.75 10.50
C PRO A 245 -7.09 -21.20 10.52
N ARG A 246 -6.87 -22.47 10.86
CA ARG A 246 -5.54 -23.07 10.79
C ARG A 246 -5.18 -23.45 9.35
N SER A 247 -3.89 -23.37 9.03
CA SER A 247 -3.37 -23.89 7.78
C SER A 247 -3.51 -25.41 7.70
N ASP A 248 -3.84 -25.92 6.50
CA ASP A 248 -3.84 -27.35 6.16
C ASP A 248 -2.54 -27.75 5.44
N ILE A 249 -1.55 -26.87 5.40
CA ILE A 249 -0.29 -27.06 4.68
C ILE A 249 0.77 -27.62 5.61
N ALA A 250 1.43 -28.68 5.19
CA ALA A 250 2.52 -29.29 5.96
C ALA A 250 3.67 -28.31 6.16
N GLY A 251 4.07 -28.13 7.43
CA GLY A 251 5.16 -27.24 7.83
C GLY A 251 4.75 -25.77 8.04
N GLU A 252 3.49 -25.40 7.80
CA GLU A 252 2.96 -24.08 8.11
C GLU A 252 2.39 -24.02 9.54
N GLU A 253 2.77 -23.00 10.28
CA GLU A 253 2.31 -22.73 11.66
C GLU A 253 1.81 -21.29 11.75
N ASN A 254 0.65 -20.98 11.14
CA ASN A 254 0.08 -19.64 11.17
C ASN A 254 -0.34 -19.22 12.59
N SER A 255 -0.38 -17.92 12.84
CA SER A 255 -0.88 -17.39 14.12
C SER A 255 -2.30 -17.89 14.41
N PRO A 256 -2.59 -18.33 15.66
CA PRO A 256 -3.92 -18.80 16.03
C PRO A 256 -4.97 -17.70 16.10
N THR A 257 -4.56 -16.44 16.26
CA THR A 257 -5.44 -15.27 16.34
C THR A 257 -4.90 -14.15 15.46
N GLN A 258 -5.78 -13.20 15.12
CA GLN A 258 -5.44 -11.97 14.44
C GLN A 258 -6.18 -10.78 15.07
N PRO A 259 -5.63 -9.56 15.00
CA PRO A 259 -6.29 -8.37 15.53
C PRO A 259 -7.41 -7.89 14.60
N PHE A 260 -8.61 -7.77 15.11
CA PHE A 260 -9.78 -7.23 14.41
C PHE A 260 -10.16 -5.87 14.98
N SER A 261 -10.28 -4.87 14.12
CA SER A 261 -10.86 -3.58 14.48
C SER A 261 -12.38 -3.62 14.40
N THR A 262 -13.04 -2.81 15.19
CA THR A 262 -14.49 -2.58 15.10
C THR A 262 -14.90 -1.80 13.83
N ILE A 263 -13.95 -1.18 13.12
CA ILE A 263 -14.19 -0.52 11.85
C ILE A 263 -13.64 -1.40 10.73
N SER A 264 -14.52 -1.97 9.91
CA SER A 264 -14.20 -2.70 8.69
C SER A 264 -14.85 -2.02 7.48
N LEU A 265 -14.07 -1.79 6.42
CA LEU A 265 -14.50 -1.10 5.20
C LEU A 265 -14.99 -2.06 4.12
N VAL A 266 -14.76 -3.34 4.31
CA VAL A 266 -15.10 -4.42 3.37
C VAL A 266 -15.73 -5.59 4.12
N PRO A 267 -16.50 -6.45 3.45
CA PRO A 267 -17.00 -7.68 4.07
C PRO A 267 -15.87 -8.57 4.58
N GLU A 268 -16.03 -9.13 5.77
CA GLU A 268 -15.03 -10.03 6.39
C GLU A 268 -15.14 -11.48 5.89
N LYS A 269 -16.15 -11.80 5.08
CA LYS A 269 -16.37 -13.11 4.46
C LYS A 269 -16.84 -12.96 3.04
N PHE A 270 -16.52 -13.96 2.24
CA PHE A 270 -17.06 -14.16 0.90
C PHE A 270 -17.34 -15.64 0.71
N GLU A 271 -18.59 -15.98 0.49
CA GLU A 271 -19.07 -17.38 0.42
C GLU A 271 -19.64 -17.70 -0.97
N ALA A 272 -19.95 -18.97 -1.21
CA ALA A 272 -20.51 -19.40 -2.49
C ALA A 272 -21.86 -18.74 -2.82
N LEU A 273 -22.59 -18.30 -1.82
CA LEU A 273 -23.83 -17.53 -1.98
C LEU A 273 -23.63 -16.10 -2.45
N ASP A 274 -22.41 -15.55 -2.28
CA ASP A 274 -22.06 -14.18 -2.69
C ASP A 274 -21.59 -14.15 -4.15
N THR A 275 -21.62 -15.27 -4.85
CA THR A 275 -21.19 -15.37 -6.25
C THR A 275 -22.09 -14.57 -7.17
N TRP A 276 -21.44 -13.98 -8.15
CA TRP A 276 -22.08 -13.24 -9.22
C TRP A 276 -21.39 -13.54 -10.56
N GLY A 277 -22.14 -13.37 -11.64
CA GLY A 277 -21.62 -13.38 -12.99
C GLY A 277 -22.66 -12.74 -13.92
N PRO A 278 -22.24 -12.13 -15.04
CA PRO A 278 -23.15 -11.46 -15.97
C PRO A 278 -24.09 -12.46 -16.67
N THR A 279 -23.73 -13.74 -16.73
CA THR A 279 -24.55 -14.83 -17.29
C THR A 279 -24.75 -15.96 -16.27
N PRO A 280 -25.78 -16.82 -16.46
CA PRO A 280 -25.95 -18.00 -15.63
C PRO A 280 -24.73 -18.94 -15.64
N GLU A 281 -24.06 -19.08 -16.79
CA GLU A 281 -22.86 -19.90 -16.97
C GLU A 281 -21.69 -19.35 -16.15
N ASP A 282 -21.48 -18.03 -16.18
CA ASP A 282 -20.46 -17.37 -15.38
C ASP A 282 -20.73 -17.56 -13.88
N SER A 283 -21.96 -17.30 -13.44
CA SER A 283 -22.37 -17.49 -12.04
C SER A 283 -22.17 -18.92 -11.58
N LYS A 284 -22.53 -19.90 -12.41
CA LYS A 284 -22.33 -21.33 -12.12
C LYS A 284 -20.83 -21.64 -11.97
N TRP A 285 -20.01 -21.23 -12.94
CA TRP A 285 -18.56 -21.46 -12.90
C TRP A 285 -17.93 -20.83 -11.63
N CYS A 286 -18.29 -19.57 -11.32
CA CYS A 286 -17.83 -18.90 -10.13
C CYS A 286 -18.22 -19.64 -8.85
N GLY A 287 -19.48 -20.09 -8.74
CA GLY A 287 -19.95 -20.88 -7.60
C GLY A 287 -19.21 -22.20 -7.42
N GLU A 288 -18.99 -22.94 -8.52
CA GLU A 288 -18.21 -24.18 -8.51
C GLU A 288 -16.76 -23.94 -8.07
N LYS A 289 -16.12 -22.85 -8.58
CA LYS A 289 -14.75 -22.50 -8.24
C LYS A 289 -14.60 -22.12 -6.77
N ILE A 290 -15.52 -21.34 -6.22
CA ILE A 290 -15.52 -20.93 -4.82
C ILE A 290 -15.78 -22.12 -3.91
N SER A 291 -16.78 -22.95 -4.23
CA SER A 291 -17.11 -24.16 -3.45
C SER A 291 -15.98 -25.20 -3.41
N ALA A 292 -15.15 -25.25 -4.47
CA ALA A 292 -13.98 -26.12 -4.52
C ALA A 292 -12.76 -25.57 -3.77
N SER A 293 -12.83 -24.31 -3.30
CA SER A 293 -11.73 -23.61 -2.63
C SER A 293 -11.99 -23.48 -1.13
N ARG A 294 -10.95 -23.14 -0.35
CA ARG A 294 -11.14 -22.70 1.04
C ARG A 294 -11.65 -21.26 1.09
N SER A 295 -12.68 -21.01 1.90
CA SER A 295 -13.23 -19.66 2.14
C SER A 295 -13.85 -19.59 3.54
N GLU A 296 -13.07 -19.24 4.55
CA GLU A 296 -13.44 -19.28 5.97
C GLU A 296 -13.34 -17.88 6.62
N GLY A 297 -13.21 -16.82 5.81
CA GLY A 297 -13.03 -15.42 6.22
C GLY A 297 -11.72 -14.83 5.72
N ILE A 298 -11.47 -13.55 6.08
CA ILE A 298 -10.35 -12.75 5.53
C ILE A 298 -8.96 -13.34 5.82
N PHE A 299 -8.83 -14.13 6.88
CA PHE A 299 -7.59 -14.79 7.26
C PHE A 299 -7.60 -16.29 6.97
N THR A 300 -8.26 -16.75 5.91
CA THR A 300 -8.18 -18.12 5.45
C THR A 300 -6.80 -18.38 4.84
N PRO A 301 -5.96 -19.28 5.40
CA PRO A 301 -4.62 -19.52 4.88
C PRO A 301 -4.62 -20.12 3.45
N PRO A 302 -3.60 -19.82 2.64
CA PRO A 302 -3.39 -20.44 1.33
C PRO A 302 -3.34 -21.97 1.43
N SER A 303 -3.87 -22.67 0.40
CA SER A 303 -3.98 -24.14 0.37
C SER A 303 -3.59 -24.72 -0.98
N LEU A 304 -3.40 -26.07 -1.03
CA LEU A 304 -3.11 -26.77 -2.29
C LEU A 304 -4.32 -26.85 -3.23
N LYS A 305 -5.54 -26.80 -2.71
CA LYS A 305 -6.77 -26.78 -3.54
C LYS A 305 -7.17 -25.37 -3.98
N GLY A 306 -6.54 -24.37 -3.42
CA GLY A 306 -6.83 -22.96 -3.64
C GLY A 306 -7.66 -22.36 -2.51
N THR A 307 -7.46 -21.08 -2.29
CA THR A 307 -8.10 -20.29 -1.23
C THR A 307 -8.69 -19.02 -1.82
N ILE A 308 -9.90 -18.68 -1.42
CA ILE A 308 -10.53 -17.40 -1.70
C ILE A 308 -9.95 -16.38 -0.74
N GLN A 309 -9.38 -15.32 -1.28
CA GLN A 309 -8.89 -14.17 -0.53
C GLN A 309 -9.81 -12.97 -0.82
N ALA A 310 -10.58 -12.55 0.16
CA ALA A 310 -11.51 -11.44 0.08
C ALA A 310 -11.38 -10.56 1.34
N PRO A 311 -10.84 -9.32 1.20
CA PRO A 311 -10.35 -8.74 -0.04
C PRO A 311 -9.08 -9.44 -0.56
N GLY A 312 -8.81 -9.32 -1.87
CA GLY A 312 -7.59 -9.85 -2.49
C GLY A 312 -6.32 -9.11 -2.05
N ASN A 313 -5.18 -9.46 -2.61
CA ASN A 313 -3.88 -8.85 -2.29
C ASN A 313 -3.73 -7.36 -2.66
N VAL A 314 -4.56 -6.85 -3.59
CA VAL A 314 -4.70 -5.40 -3.80
C VAL A 314 -5.32 -4.74 -2.55
N GLY A 315 -6.04 -5.52 -1.78
CA GLY A 315 -6.59 -5.16 -0.48
C GLY A 315 -7.86 -4.33 -0.54
N GLY A 316 -8.46 -4.16 0.62
CA GLY A 316 -9.54 -3.20 0.82
C GLY A 316 -9.03 -1.77 0.64
N VAL A 317 -7.88 -1.41 1.23
CA VAL A 317 -7.19 -0.13 1.02
C VAL A 317 -5.76 -0.38 0.57
N ASN A 318 -5.26 0.44 -0.35
CA ASN A 318 -3.90 0.33 -0.88
C ASN A 318 -3.09 1.62 -0.60
N TRP A 319 -1.95 1.80 -1.27
CA TRP A 319 -0.97 2.87 -1.05
C TRP A 319 -1.50 4.31 -1.21
N GLY A 320 -2.64 4.49 -1.86
CA GLY A 320 -3.23 5.82 -2.04
C GLY A 320 -3.61 6.53 -0.73
N GLY A 321 -3.73 5.79 0.36
CA GLY A 321 -4.02 6.36 1.67
C GLY A 321 -5.46 6.84 1.82
N ALA A 322 -5.67 7.70 2.82
CA ALA A 322 -6.96 8.32 3.11
C ALA A 322 -6.84 9.83 3.29
N ALA A 323 -7.90 10.55 2.95
CA ALA A 323 -8.10 11.94 3.34
C ALA A 323 -8.83 12.01 4.69
N TYR A 324 -8.62 13.09 5.43
CA TYR A 324 -9.34 13.37 6.66
C TYR A 324 -9.98 14.76 6.60
N ASP A 325 -11.30 14.79 6.65
CA ASP A 325 -12.08 16.01 6.84
C ASP A 325 -12.18 16.30 8.34
N SER A 326 -11.39 17.25 8.82
CA SER A 326 -11.34 17.60 10.23
C SER A 326 -12.54 18.37 10.75
N GLN A 327 -13.36 18.94 9.86
CA GLN A 327 -14.58 19.68 10.22
C GLN A 327 -15.72 18.70 10.56
N GLN A 328 -15.78 17.58 9.83
CA GLN A 328 -16.82 16.57 9.98
C GLN A 328 -16.34 15.29 10.66
N HIS A 329 -15.04 15.19 10.97
CA HIS A 329 -14.38 14.00 11.53
C HIS A 329 -14.46 12.76 10.62
N LEU A 330 -14.60 12.99 9.31
CA LEU A 330 -14.69 11.94 8.31
C LEU A 330 -13.31 11.54 7.79
N MET A 331 -13.01 10.26 7.90
CA MET A 331 -11.96 9.63 7.12
C MET A 331 -12.57 9.18 5.79
N ILE A 332 -11.99 9.60 4.69
CA ILE A 332 -12.45 9.29 3.34
C ILE A 332 -11.38 8.49 2.63
N VAL A 333 -11.75 7.34 2.08
CA VAL A 333 -10.80 6.37 1.55
C VAL A 333 -11.39 5.60 0.36
N ASN A 334 -10.54 5.28 -0.62
CA ASN A 334 -10.93 4.41 -1.73
C ASN A 334 -10.73 2.95 -1.32
N THR A 335 -11.70 2.09 -1.66
CA THR A 335 -11.65 0.66 -1.32
C THR A 335 -11.83 -0.22 -2.54
N ASN A 336 -11.22 -1.43 -2.50
CA ASN A 336 -11.40 -2.49 -3.46
C ASN A 336 -12.18 -3.65 -2.86
N ARG A 337 -13.02 -4.28 -3.69
CA ARG A 337 -13.83 -5.44 -3.34
C ARG A 337 -13.61 -6.64 -4.26
N LEU A 338 -12.58 -6.58 -5.09
CA LEU A 338 -12.26 -7.71 -5.96
C LEU A 338 -11.71 -8.87 -5.13
N VAL A 339 -12.27 -10.05 -5.41
CA VAL A 339 -11.87 -11.31 -4.80
C VAL A 339 -10.68 -11.89 -5.56
N ALA A 340 -9.68 -12.38 -4.83
CA ALA A 340 -8.57 -13.11 -5.41
C ALA A 340 -8.67 -14.61 -5.09
N TRP A 341 -7.99 -15.40 -5.89
CA TRP A 341 -7.78 -16.82 -5.69
C TRP A 341 -6.29 -17.11 -5.62
N VAL A 342 -5.88 -17.75 -4.53
CA VAL A 342 -4.47 -18.08 -4.25
C VAL A 342 -4.32 -19.59 -4.11
N LYS A 343 -3.29 -20.18 -4.71
CA LYS A 343 -2.99 -21.60 -4.62
C LYS A 343 -1.51 -21.81 -4.33
N LEU A 344 -1.19 -22.59 -3.32
CA LEU A 344 0.15 -23.16 -3.14
C LEU A 344 0.36 -24.34 -4.09
N ILE A 345 1.57 -24.43 -4.65
CA ILE A 345 1.94 -25.45 -5.63
C ILE A 345 3.18 -26.16 -5.11
N PRO A 346 3.13 -27.50 -4.91
CA PRO A 346 4.30 -28.26 -4.49
C PRO A 346 5.50 -27.99 -5.39
N ARG A 347 6.70 -27.88 -4.83
CA ARG A 347 7.91 -27.54 -5.58
C ARG A 347 8.15 -28.46 -6.78
N ALA A 348 7.87 -29.76 -6.65
CA ALA A 348 8.03 -30.71 -7.72
C ALA A 348 7.10 -30.46 -8.93
N GLU A 349 5.96 -29.79 -8.72
CA GLU A 349 4.96 -29.50 -9.75
C GLU A 349 5.08 -28.08 -10.29
N TYR A 350 5.76 -27.18 -9.57
CA TYR A 350 5.74 -25.74 -9.81
C TYR A 350 6.21 -25.34 -11.22
N ALA A 351 7.35 -25.88 -11.66
CA ALA A 351 7.88 -25.56 -12.99
C ALA A 351 6.92 -25.96 -14.13
N ALA A 352 6.26 -27.12 -13.99
CA ALA A 352 5.28 -27.59 -14.97
C ALA A 352 4.02 -26.70 -14.98
N GLU A 353 3.57 -26.22 -13.81
CA GLU A 353 2.42 -25.32 -13.69
C GLU A 353 2.72 -23.94 -14.28
N VAL A 354 3.92 -23.40 -14.06
CA VAL A 354 4.37 -22.14 -14.70
C VAL A 354 4.34 -22.27 -16.21
N GLN A 355 4.87 -23.38 -16.78
CA GLN A 355 4.86 -23.61 -18.24
C GLN A 355 3.45 -23.73 -18.83
N LYS A 356 2.52 -24.39 -18.14
CA LYS A 356 1.14 -24.54 -18.61
C LYS A 356 0.37 -23.21 -18.65
N LYS A 357 0.71 -22.27 -17.78
CA LYS A 357 0.01 -20.98 -17.64
C LYS A 357 0.81 -19.82 -18.23
N GLN A 358 1.57 -20.02 -19.31
CA GLN A 358 2.23 -18.95 -20.06
C GLN A 358 1.25 -17.90 -20.64
N ASP A 359 -0.05 -18.08 -20.40
CA ASP A 359 -1.03 -17.03 -20.64
C ASP A 359 -0.74 -15.83 -19.72
N ASN A 360 -0.21 -14.77 -20.31
CA ASN A 360 -0.05 -13.43 -19.75
C ASN A 360 -1.41 -12.82 -19.37
N ARG A 361 -2.13 -13.43 -18.44
CA ARG A 361 -3.31 -12.80 -17.87
C ARG A 361 -2.82 -11.66 -17.01
N ILE A 362 -3.26 -10.46 -17.32
CA ILE A 362 -2.90 -9.20 -16.69
C ILE A 362 -2.90 -9.27 -15.15
N TYR A 363 -3.66 -10.18 -14.56
CA TYR A 363 -3.89 -10.25 -13.13
C TYR A 363 -3.36 -11.54 -12.46
N GLY A 364 -2.71 -12.44 -13.20
CA GLY A 364 -2.16 -13.67 -12.65
C GLY A 364 -0.66 -13.57 -12.41
N GLU A 365 -0.19 -14.07 -11.27
CA GLU A 365 1.21 -14.01 -10.86
C GLU A 365 1.64 -15.34 -10.22
N PHE A 366 2.87 -15.77 -10.55
CA PHE A 366 3.57 -16.85 -9.88
C PHE A 366 4.63 -16.31 -8.94
N GLY A 367 4.78 -16.88 -7.75
CA GLY A 367 5.85 -16.59 -6.80
C GLY A 367 6.66 -17.83 -6.49
N ASP A 368 7.98 -17.74 -6.64
CA ASP A 368 8.89 -18.87 -6.42
C ASP A 368 8.99 -19.28 -4.96
N GLN A 369 8.98 -18.32 -4.05
CA GLN A 369 9.07 -18.52 -2.60
C GLN A 369 10.25 -19.39 -2.14
N LEU A 370 11.42 -19.23 -2.75
CA LEU A 370 12.60 -20.07 -2.44
C LEU A 370 13.14 -19.80 -1.02
N PRO A 371 13.62 -20.84 -0.31
CA PRO A 371 13.66 -22.28 -0.66
C PRO A 371 12.44 -23.05 -0.15
N ALA A 372 11.27 -22.41 0.02
CA ALA A 372 10.06 -23.06 0.50
C ALA A 372 9.71 -24.29 -0.33
N PRO A 373 9.08 -25.34 0.27
CA PRO A 373 8.64 -26.53 -0.44
C PRO A 373 7.47 -26.28 -1.39
N TYR A 374 6.95 -25.06 -1.41
CA TYR A 374 5.86 -24.61 -2.26
C TYR A 374 6.24 -23.32 -3.00
N GLY A 375 5.87 -23.22 -4.27
CA GLY A 375 5.64 -21.96 -4.95
C GLY A 375 4.17 -21.57 -4.83
N MET A 376 3.77 -20.43 -5.38
CA MET A 376 2.37 -20.00 -5.36
C MET A 376 1.92 -19.49 -6.73
N TYR A 377 0.60 -19.47 -6.93
CA TYR A 377 -0.07 -18.74 -7.99
C TYR A 377 -1.24 -17.96 -7.40
N ARG A 378 -1.35 -16.68 -7.76
CA ARG A 378 -2.48 -15.82 -7.40
C ARG A 378 -3.08 -15.15 -8.63
N THR A 379 -4.37 -14.89 -8.61
CA THR A 379 -5.08 -14.14 -9.64
C THR A 379 -6.36 -13.54 -9.06
N PHE A 380 -6.86 -12.46 -9.65
CA PHE A 380 -8.26 -12.11 -9.38
C PHE A 380 -9.19 -13.19 -9.90
N LEU A 381 -10.27 -13.41 -9.17
CA LEU A 381 -11.25 -14.43 -9.53
C LEU A 381 -12.23 -13.87 -10.58
N PHE A 382 -11.87 -14.07 -11.85
CA PHE A 382 -12.71 -13.74 -12.99
C PHE A 382 -13.34 -15.00 -13.59
N SER A 383 -14.59 -14.85 -14.03
CA SER A 383 -15.30 -15.87 -14.81
C SER A 383 -14.67 -16.06 -16.21
N PRO A 384 -15.05 -17.11 -16.95
CA PRO A 384 -14.58 -17.31 -18.32
C PRO A 384 -14.85 -16.14 -19.27
N SER A 385 -15.92 -15.37 -19.05
CA SER A 385 -16.19 -14.14 -19.82
C SER A 385 -15.33 -12.94 -19.42
N GLY A 386 -14.51 -13.05 -18.36
CA GLY A 386 -13.65 -12.01 -17.86
C GLY A 386 -14.31 -11.06 -16.86
N ALA A 387 -15.49 -11.38 -16.35
CA ALA A 387 -16.17 -10.61 -15.31
C ALA A 387 -15.74 -11.09 -13.90
N PRO A 388 -15.64 -10.19 -12.89
CA PRO A 388 -15.41 -10.59 -11.51
C PRO A 388 -16.47 -11.55 -10.99
N CYS A 389 -16.09 -12.53 -10.17
CA CYS A 389 -17.01 -13.50 -9.58
C CYS A 389 -17.84 -12.97 -8.40
N ASN A 390 -17.60 -11.75 -7.98
CA ASN A 390 -18.42 -11.04 -6.97
C ASN A 390 -19.21 -9.91 -7.60
N ALA A 391 -20.40 -9.62 -7.04
CA ALA A 391 -21.26 -8.53 -7.51
C ALA A 391 -20.56 -7.15 -7.37
N PRO A 392 -20.84 -6.20 -8.28
CA PRO A 392 -20.42 -4.81 -8.10
C PRO A 392 -21.12 -4.19 -6.86
N PRO A 393 -20.59 -3.09 -6.29
CA PRO A 393 -19.46 -2.31 -6.79
C PRO A 393 -18.10 -2.97 -6.48
N TRP A 394 -17.19 -2.98 -7.48
CA TRP A 394 -15.85 -3.57 -7.34
C TRP A 394 -14.83 -2.61 -6.72
N GLY A 395 -15.11 -1.34 -6.74
CA GLY A 395 -14.38 -0.31 -6.01
C GLY A 395 -15.30 0.82 -5.58
N THR A 396 -15.04 1.39 -4.42
CA THR A 396 -15.87 2.45 -3.86
C THR A 396 -15.01 3.53 -3.21
N THR A 397 -15.58 4.73 -3.05
CA THR A 397 -15.10 5.72 -2.08
C THR A 397 -16.00 5.68 -0.87
N VAL A 398 -15.42 5.58 0.31
CA VAL A 398 -16.13 5.41 1.60
C VAL A 398 -15.73 6.54 2.52
N ALA A 399 -16.72 7.16 3.19
CA ALA A 399 -16.47 8.03 4.33
C ALA A 399 -16.90 7.35 5.63
N VAL A 400 -16.03 7.39 6.62
CA VAL A 400 -16.28 6.86 7.95
C VAL A 400 -16.15 7.98 8.97
N ASP A 401 -17.18 8.20 9.76
CA ASP A 401 -17.09 9.01 10.96
C ASP A 401 -16.23 8.25 11.99
N LEU A 402 -15.01 8.70 12.16
CA LEU A 402 -14.05 8.03 13.06
C LEU A 402 -14.49 8.06 14.51
N PHE A 403 -15.30 9.04 14.93
CA PHE A 403 -15.73 9.17 16.32
C PHE A 403 -16.85 8.22 16.69
N THR A 404 -17.66 7.82 15.73
CA THR A 404 -18.73 6.83 15.91
C THR A 404 -18.38 5.46 15.36
N GLY A 405 -17.37 5.36 14.50
CA GLY A 405 -16.99 4.15 13.77
C GLY A 405 -17.99 3.77 12.67
N LYS A 406 -18.94 4.64 12.35
CA LYS A 406 -20.00 4.36 11.36
C LYS A 406 -19.62 4.89 9.97
N VAL A 407 -20.00 4.12 8.95
CA VAL A 407 -19.97 4.57 7.57
C VAL A 407 -21.00 5.68 7.40
N ALA A 408 -20.54 6.89 7.02
CA ALA A 408 -21.40 8.03 6.72
C ALA A 408 -21.99 7.88 5.31
N TRP A 409 -21.16 7.54 4.34
CA TRP A 409 -21.57 7.23 2.97
C TRP A 409 -20.59 6.28 2.29
N ASN A 410 -21.07 5.59 1.24
CA ASN A 410 -20.30 4.65 0.44
C ASN A 410 -20.83 4.67 -0.99
N VAL A 411 -20.02 5.13 -1.95
CA VAL A 411 -20.41 5.31 -3.34
C VAL A 411 -19.47 4.57 -4.29
N PRO A 412 -19.97 4.00 -5.41
CA PRO A 412 -19.11 3.42 -6.43
C PRO A 412 -18.11 4.45 -6.96
N LEU A 413 -16.84 4.05 -7.13
CA LEU A 413 -15.79 4.87 -7.72
C LEU A 413 -15.40 4.32 -9.09
N GLY A 414 -15.62 5.12 -10.14
CA GLY A 414 -15.32 4.75 -11.51
C GLY A 414 -16.15 3.59 -12.05
N THR A 415 -15.70 3.00 -13.14
CA THR A 415 -16.38 1.87 -13.76
C THR A 415 -15.44 0.89 -14.45
N MET A 416 -15.78 -0.40 -14.44
CA MET A 416 -15.18 -1.44 -15.29
C MET A 416 -16.08 -1.81 -16.47
N VAL A 417 -17.32 -1.30 -16.52
CA VAL A 417 -18.29 -1.56 -17.59
C VAL A 417 -18.87 -0.24 -18.09
N PRO A 418 -18.56 0.17 -19.32
CA PRO A 418 -19.02 1.45 -19.86
C PRO A 418 -20.53 1.65 -19.68
N GLY A 419 -20.93 2.82 -19.23
CA GLY A 419 -22.33 3.19 -19.02
C GLY A 419 -23.02 2.59 -17.78
N LYS A 420 -22.27 1.90 -16.90
CA LYS A 420 -22.79 1.35 -15.64
C LYS A 420 -21.95 1.85 -14.45
N GLN A 421 -22.60 2.06 -13.32
CA GLN A 421 -21.91 2.40 -12.05
C GLN A 421 -21.45 1.13 -11.34
N THR A 422 -20.38 0.51 -11.85
CA THR A 422 -19.89 -0.77 -11.30
C THR A 422 -18.79 -0.60 -10.26
N GLY A 423 -18.27 0.60 -10.07
CA GLY A 423 -17.01 0.77 -9.40
C GLY A 423 -15.86 0.13 -10.20
N SER A 424 -14.66 0.51 -9.89
CA SER A 424 -13.45 0.04 -10.56
C SER A 424 -12.38 -0.36 -9.56
N ILE A 425 -11.51 -1.29 -9.92
CA ILE A 425 -10.25 -1.47 -9.21
C ILE A 425 -9.53 -0.13 -9.12
N ASN A 426 -9.00 0.18 -7.94
CA ASN A 426 -8.34 1.45 -7.66
C ASN A 426 -7.13 1.25 -6.75
N LEU A 427 -6.14 2.13 -6.84
CA LEU A 427 -4.92 2.07 -6.05
C LEU A 427 -4.60 3.41 -5.38
N GLY A 428 -4.89 4.52 -6.03
CA GLY A 428 -4.66 5.87 -5.52
C GLY A 428 -5.64 6.28 -4.43
N GLY A 429 -5.40 7.42 -3.84
CA GLY A 429 -6.21 7.95 -2.74
C GLY A 429 -6.95 9.25 -3.08
N PRO A 430 -7.89 9.64 -2.21
CA PRO A 430 -8.55 10.92 -2.27
C PRO A 430 -7.74 12.02 -1.58
N ILE A 431 -8.09 13.28 -1.87
CA ILE A 431 -7.78 14.42 -1.02
C ILE A 431 -9.07 15.12 -0.60
N ALA A 432 -9.10 15.68 0.60
CA ALA A 432 -10.19 16.54 1.08
C ALA A 432 -9.71 17.98 1.16
N THR A 433 -10.61 18.92 0.88
CA THR A 433 -10.32 20.37 0.94
C THR A 433 -11.18 21.05 2.00
N ALA A 434 -10.74 22.20 2.49
CA ALA A 434 -11.50 23.02 3.44
C ALA A 434 -12.86 23.52 2.87
N GLY A 435 -13.04 23.45 1.55
CA GLY A 435 -14.31 23.77 0.89
C GLY A 435 -15.27 22.57 0.81
N GLN A 436 -15.06 21.52 1.60
CA GLN A 436 -15.92 20.34 1.66
C GLN A 436 -15.98 19.56 0.35
N LEU A 437 -14.90 19.56 -0.42
CA LEU A 437 -14.77 18.76 -1.63
C LEU A 437 -13.75 17.65 -1.43
N VAL A 438 -14.08 16.48 -1.97
CA VAL A 438 -13.19 15.33 -2.06
C VAL A 438 -12.83 15.09 -3.53
N PHE A 439 -11.55 15.16 -3.86
CA PHE A 439 -11.08 14.85 -5.20
C PHE A 439 -10.38 13.49 -5.21
N THR A 440 -10.73 12.66 -6.19
CA THR A 440 -10.08 11.37 -6.41
C THR A 440 -10.17 10.95 -7.87
N SER A 441 -9.19 10.18 -8.31
CA SER A 441 -9.21 9.44 -9.58
C SER A 441 -8.98 7.95 -9.28
N ALA A 442 -7.75 7.47 -9.32
CA ALA A 442 -7.34 6.18 -8.78
C ALA A 442 -7.77 4.93 -9.56
N THR A 443 -8.68 5.05 -10.52
CA THR A 443 -9.36 3.95 -11.23
C THR A 443 -8.69 3.62 -12.57
N ILE A 444 -9.14 2.51 -13.20
CA ILE A 444 -8.67 2.16 -14.55
C ILE A 444 -9.35 2.98 -15.64
N ASP A 445 -10.54 3.51 -15.38
CA ASP A 445 -11.21 4.48 -16.24
C ASP A 445 -10.62 5.89 -16.02
N PRO A 446 -10.46 6.69 -17.08
CA PRO A 446 -9.66 7.90 -17.02
C PRO A 446 -10.48 9.10 -16.52
N HIS A 447 -11.05 9.03 -15.31
CA HIS A 447 -11.83 10.13 -14.76
C HIS A 447 -11.24 10.68 -13.46
N LEU A 448 -11.31 11.99 -13.30
CA LEU A 448 -11.12 12.71 -12.05
C LEU A 448 -12.48 13.14 -11.55
N HIS A 449 -12.80 12.79 -10.31
CA HIS A 449 -14.08 13.04 -9.67
C HIS A 449 -13.97 14.07 -8.55
N ALA A 450 -15.01 14.86 -8.34
CA ALA A 450 -15.20 15.68 -7.16
C ALA A 450 -16.52 15.31 -6.47
N PHE A 451 -16.42 14.92 -5.21
CA PHE A 451 -17.56 14.57 -4.36
C PHE A 451 -17.74 15.63 -3.26
N ASP A 452 -18.96 15.81 -2.83
CA ASP A 452 -19.30 16.49 -1.59
C ASP A 452 -18.86 15.64 -0.40
N SER A 453 -18.09 16.20 0.53
CA SER A 453 -17.51 15.42 1.63
C SER A 453 -18.54 14.93 2.65
N GLU A 454 -19.66 15.62 2.82
CA GLU A 454 -20.71 15.27 3.77
C GLU A 454 -21.60 14.13 3.26
N SER A 455 -21.99 14.21 1.98
CA SER A 455 -23.00 13.32 1.40
C SER A 455 -22.47 12.23 0.46
N GLY A 456 -21.23 12.36 0.00
CA GLY A 456 -20.67 11.50 -1.06
C GLY A 456 -21.29 11.73 -2.44
N LYS A 457 -22.10 12.78 -2.61
CA LYS A 457 -22.68 13.10 -3.90
C LYS A 457 -21.61 13.58 -4.87
N GLU A 458 -21.55 12.97 -6.06
CA GLU A 458 -20.69 13.48 -7.13
C GLU A 458 -21.19 14.83 -7.62
N LEU A 459 -20.32 15.84 -7.57
CA LEU A 459 -20.62 17.21 -7.98
C LEU A 459 -20.02 17.55 -9.34
N TRP A 460 -18.91 16.91 -9.69
CA TRP A 460 -18.19 17.13 -10.93
C TRP A 460 -17.31 15.95 -11.27
N ASN A 461 -17.14 15.69 -12.56
CA ASN A 461 -16.13 14.78 -13.08
C ASN A 461 -15.51 15.34 -14.36
N TYR A 462 -14.30 14.83 -14.70
CA TYR A 462 -13.59 15.22 -15.90
C TYR A 462 -12.86 14.02 -16.48
N GLU A 463 -13.04 13.78 -17.78
CA GLU A 463 -12.32 12.72 -18.50
C GLU A 463 -10.89 13.17 -18.79
N LEU A 464 -9.93 12.43 -18.27
CA LEU A 464 -8.50 12.66 -18.44
C LEU A 464 -8.00 11.98 -19.71
N PRO A 465 -6.87 12.44 -20.31
CA PRO A 465 -6.29 11.80 -21.51
C PRO A 465 -5.74 10.39 -21.25
N ALA A 466 -5.44 10.05 -19.99
CA ALA A 466 -5.02 8.73 -19.53
C ALA A 466 -5.55 8.48 -18.11
N ALA A 467 -5.55 7.23 -17.64
CA ALA A 467 -5.95 6.92 -16.26
C ALA A 467 -4.97 7.56 -15.24
N ALA A 468 -5.51 8.01 -14.11
CA ALA A 468 -4.73 8.66 -13.07
C ALA A 468 -4.82 7.86 -11.77
N ASN A 469 -3.78 7.10 -11.46
CA ASN A 469 -3.67 6.36 -10.19
C ASN A 469 -2.94 7.18 -9.11
N ALA A 470 -2.34 8.32 -9.46
CA ALA A 470 -1.72 9.22 -8.50
C ALA A 470 -2.79 9.90 -7.63
N THR A 471 -2.51 10.03 -6.34
CA THR A 471 -3.33 10.88 -5.45
C THR A 471 -3.25 12.33 -5.93
N PRO A 472 -4.36 13.03 -6.15
CA PRO A 472 -4.36 14.45 -6.50
C PRO A 472 -3.68 15.31 -5.43
N MET A 473 -3.25 16.50 -5.80
CA MET A 473 -2.75 17.50 -4.85
C MET A 473 -3.32 18.89 -5.14
N THR A 474 -3.35 19.75 -4.12
CA THR A 474 -3.69 21.17 -4.30
C THR A 474 -2.52 22.05 -3.88
N TYR A 475 -2.37 23.19 -4.56
CA TYR A 475 -1.46 24.26 -4.16
C TYR A 475 -2.03 25.62 -4.50
N THR A 476 -1.52 26.65 -3.86
CA THR A 476 -1.84 28.07 -4.17
C THR A 476 -0.65 28.73 -4.82
N TRP A 477 -0.89 29.40 -5.95
CA TRP A 477 0.11 30.23 -6.61
C TRP A 477 -0.49 31.56 -7.03
N LYS A 478 0.15 32.65 -6.66
CA LYS A 478 -0.33 34.01 -6.91
C LYS A 478 -1.79 34.24 -6.48
N GLY A 479 -2.17 33.71 -5.30
CA GLY A 479 -3.52 33.84 -4.75
C GLY A 479 -4.59 32.96 -5.40
N LYS A 480 -4.26 32.15 -6.40
CA LYS A 480 -5.16 31.24 -7.09
C LYS A 480 -4.87 29.78 -6.68
N GLN A 481 -5.91 29.04 -6.30
CA GLN A 481 -5.79 27.60 -5.97
C GLN A 481 -5.81 26.76 -7.25
N TYR A 482 -4.97 25.74 -7.25
CA TYR A 482 -4.87 24.74 -8.31
C TYR A 482 -5.08 23.35 -7.74
N LEU A 483 -5.79 22.50 -8.48
CA LEU A 483 -5.86 21.06 -8.30
C LEU A 483 -5.00 20.40 -9.37
N VAL A 484 -4.09 19.52 -8.99
CA VAL A 484 -3.17 18.84 -9.92
C VAL A 484 -3.32 17.34 -9.80
N VAL A 485 -3.28 16.67 -10.94
CA VAL A 485 -3.26 15.20 -11.04
C VAL A 485 -2.26 14.75 -12.10
N CYS A 486 -1.57 13.64 -11.82
CA CYS A 486 -0.70 12.96 -12.79
C CYS A 486 -1.48 11.83 -13.45
N ALA A 487 -1.66 11.89 -14.77
CA ALA A 487 -2.37 10.87 -15.55
C ALA A 487 -1.37 10.04 -16.35
N GLY A 488 -0.76 9.07 -15.66
CA GLY A 488 0.29 8.17 -16.19
C GLY A 488 -0.22 6.80 -16.61
N GLY A 489 -1.41 6.40 -16.17
CA GLY A 489 -1.92 5.04 -16.32
C GLY A 489 -1.27 4.05 -15.35
N HIS A 490 -1.58 2.76 -15.53
CA HIS A 490 -1.01 1.66 -14.76
C HIS A 490 -0.93 0.39 -15.61
N GLY A 491 0.30 -0.07 -15.90
CA GLY A 491 0.54 -1.18 -16.84
C GLY A 491 -0.10 -2.50 -16.42
N LYS A 492 0.08 -2.95 -15.16
CA LYS A 492 -0.52 -4.20 -14.65
C LYS A 492 -2.06 -4.17 -14.61
N LEU A 493 -2.67 -3.01 -14.46
CA LEU A 493 -4.13 -2.86 -14.51
C LEU A 493 -4.67 -2.72 -15.92
N GLY A 494 -3.79 -2.66 -16.94
CA GLY A 494 -4.19 -2.50 -18.34
C GLY A 494 -4.91 -1.20 -18.64
N SER A 495 -4.75 -0.17 -17.80
CA SER A 495 -5.37 1.13 -18.04
C SER A 495 -4.62 1.92 -19.11
N LYS A 496 -5.30 2.90 -19.71
CA LYS A 496 -4.68 3.79 -20.71
C LYS A 496 -3.50 4.54 -20.10
N GLN A 497 -2.33 4.38 -20.69
CA GLN A 497 -1.09 5.03 -20.25
C GLN A 497 -0.92 6.42 -20.85
N GLY A 498 -0.14 7.27 -20.17
CA GLY A 498 0.18 8.63 -20.60
C GLY A 498 1.35 9.21 -19.79
N ASP A 499 1.66 10.46 -20.06
CA ASP A 499 2.74 11.22 -19.42
C ASP A 499 2.26 12.64 -19.03
N TYR A 500 0.99 12.75 -18.64
CA TYR A 500 0.36 14.05 -18.41
C TYR A 500 0.43 14.47 -16.94
N VAL A 501 0.74 15.75 -16.74
CA VAL A 501 0.51 16.48 -15.48
C VAL A 501 -0.52 17.55 -15.78
N ILE A 502 -1.71 17.47 -15.16
CA ILE A 502 -2.86 18.32 -15.48
C ILE A 502 -3.21 19.15 -14.25
N ALA A 503 -3.31 20.47 -14.46
CA ALA A 503 -3.71 21.40 -13.42
C ALA A 503 -5.06 22.05 -13.75
N PHE A 504 -5.95 22.04 -12.78
CA PHE A 504 -7.26 22.68 -12.84
C PHE A 504 -7.30 23.88 -11.90
N SER A 505 -8.04 24.91 -12.27
CA SER A 505 -8.32 26.05 -11.39
C SER A 505 -9.69 26.60 -11.71
N LEU A 506 -10.33 27.22 -10.73
CA LEU A 506 -11.53 28.03 -10.99
C LEU A 506 -11.17 29.21 -11.89
N PRO A 507 -12.13 29.70 -12.68
CA PRO A 507 -11.96 30.86 -13.56
C PRO A 507 -11.43 32.12 -12.88
#